data_98702d6c76fda71fde0fbddcaee76a27
#
_entry.id   98702d6c76fda71fde0fbddcaee76a27
#
_cell.length_a   1.000
_cell.length_b   1.000
_cell.length_c   1.000
_cell.angle_alpha   90.00
_cell.angle_beta   90.00
_cell.angle_gamma   90.00
#
_symmetry.space_group_name_H-M   'P 1'
#
loop_
_entity.id
_entity.type
_entity.pdbx_description
1 polymer ?
#
loop_
_entity_poly.entity_id
_entity_poly.type
_entity_poly.pdbx_seq_one_letter_code
_entity_poly.pdbx_strand_id
1 'polypeptide(L)'
;MIRMKPLALDTTNMTVQEMEAWGRDLIEFQKSINWRIGDLARAAKAKLGEENYSQAFPPDTSPGLVQRCEAVARAYREEDRNPAASWTIHMQHANKPNRIELVAAAVNAGRTSDEERSHSTQVRQDDKRRRWILCIDVNYHVTRMWASGAETEAAKEVSQWIKRTVARLKEKGLTDCVCCLDSSNSFRKELTKEWGDDRYKARATKDPELGQQLKLAEEMLSDFCCAKLDGFEADDLMASYAKQFDGQVTLLTVDKDMRQCLSSKCNMLVDVEWSEDPTSGEMLADYKWVSAKQHIEGCTYNGTSVVGISPEQWTTFQALAGDSSDNISGAVGIGAKIAADLVKEFGTIEEIIKAAKDDDERITKKKREALIEFEGKLEITRKLVTLRTDLQLPTTTKIL
;
A
#
# COMPACT_ATOMS: atom_id res chain seq x y z
N MET A 1 16.17 52.27 7.30
CA MET A 1 14.73 52.25 7.67
C MET A 1 13.92 52.59 6.44
N ILE A 2 13.47 51.57 5.71
CA ILE A 2 12.65 51.77 4.51
C ILE A 2 11.22 51.99 4.99
N ARG A 3 10.81 53.24 5.13
CA ARG A 3 9.39 53.60 5.34
C ARG A 3 8.70 53.41 4.00
N MET A 4 7.92 52.36 3.83
CA MET A 4 6.94 52.33 2.75
C MET A 4 5.94 53.43 2.94
N LYS A 5 5.89 54.40 2.04
CA LYS A 5 4.82 55.40 1.99
C LYS A 5 3.49 54.71 1.67
N PRO A 6 2.36 55.25 2.17
CA PRO A 6 1.05 54.67 1.88
C PRO A 6 0.75 54.71 0.38
N LEU A 7 0.03 53.67 -0.04
CA LEU A 7 -0.24 53.24 -1.44
C LEU A 7 -1.27 54.15 -2.19
N ALA A 8 -1.20 55.45 -2.05
CA ALA A 8 -1.93 56.34 -2.94
C ALA A 8 -0.94 56.85 -3.98
N LEU A 9 -0.92 56.20 -5.13
CA LEU A 9 -0.17 56.64 -6.31
C LEU A 9 -0.91 57.82 -6.92
N ASP A 10 -0.33 59.02 -6.85
CA ASP A 10 -0.83 60.11 -7.62
C ASP A 10 -0.32 59.98 -9.06
N THR A 11 -1.18 59.45 -9.90
CA THR A 11 -0.88 59.18 -11.32
C THR A 11 -1.23 60.38 -12.22
N THR A 12 -1.72 61.48 -11.65
CA THR A 12 -2.30 62.61 -12.35
C THR A 12 -1.31 63.29 -13.33
N ASN A 13 -0.01 63.24 -13.03
CA ASN A 13 1.07 63.83 -13.85
C ASN A 13 2.04 62.80 -14.42
N MET A 14 1.75 61.51 -14.35
CA MET A 14 2.64 60.47 -14.88
C MET A 14 2.41 60.27 -16.38
N THR A 15 3.48 60.19 -17.11
CA THR A 15 3.44 59.73 -18.50
C THR A 15 3.18 58.22 -18.59
N VAL A 16 2.71 57.75 -19.74
CA VAL A 16 2.49 56.32 -19.98
C VAL A 16 3.79 55.50 -19.75
N GLN A 17 4.91 56.04 -20.15
CA GLN A 17 6.23 55.39 -19.95
C GLN A 17 6.61 55.28 -18.47
N GLU A 18 6.31 56.29 -17.66
CA GLU A 18 6.52 56.24 -16.20
C GLU A 18 5.56 55.25 -15.53
N MET A 19 4.30 55.17 -15.97
CA MET A 19 3.33 54.18 -15.49
C MET A 19 3.79 52.75 -15.80
N GLU A 20 4.30 52.52 -17.04
CA GLU A 20 4.84 51.20 -17.42
C GLU A 20 6.09 50.84 -16.64
N ALA A 21 7.00 51.77 -16.39
CA ALA A 21 8.18 51.53 -15.56
C ALA A 21 7.80 51.17 -14.14
N TRP A 22 6.88 51.91 -13.55
CA TRP A 22 6.34 51.63 -12.22
C TRP A 22 5.60 50.30 -12.15
N GLY A 23 4.84 49.96 -13.17
CA GLY A 23 4.17 48.67 -13.28
C GLY A 23 5.18 47.51 -13.30
N ARG A 24 6.27 47.66 -14.05
CA ARG A 24 7.37 46.66 -14.03
C ARG A 24 8.00 46.51 -12.64
N ASP A 25 8.29 47.62 -11.98
CA ASP A 25 8.89 47.62 -10.63
C ASP A 25 7.96 46.98 -9.61
N LEU A 26 6.65 47.22 -9.67
CA LEU A 26 5.67 46.61 -8.80
C LEU A 26 5.57 45.10 -9.03
N ILE A 27 5.57 44.65 -10.30
CA ILE A 27 5.54 43.22 -10.62
C ILE A 27 6.82 42.53 -10.16
N GLU A 28 7.98 43.14 -10.31
CA GLU A 28 9.25 42.65 -9.86
C GLU A 28 9.31 42.58 -8.33
N PHE A 29 8.81 43.59 -7.63
CA PHE A 29 8.67 43.60 -6.19
C PHE A 29 7.74 42.47 -5.71
N GLN A 30 6.60 42.27 -6.37
CA GLN A 30 5.66 41.21 -6.05
C GLN A 30 6.29 39.82 -6.23
N LYS A 31 7.08 39.61 -7.27
CA LYS A 31 7.84 38.36 -7.49
C LYS A 31 8.83 38.08 -6.37
N SER A 32 9.46 39.13 -5.82
CA SER A 32 10.49 38.99 -4.77
C SER A 32 9.96 38.92 -3.34
N ILE A 33 8.69 39.32 -3.10
CA ILE A 33 8.19 39.51 -1.74
C ILE A 33 8.21 38.22 -0.90
N ASN A 34 7.87 37.09 -1.48
CA ASN A 34 7.88 35.81 -0.78
C ASN A 34 9.29 35.34 -0.41
N TRP A 35 10.29 35.64 -1.24
CA TRP A 35 11.70 35.41 -0.95
C TRP A 35 12.16 36.27 0.23
N ARG A 36 11.81 37.56 0.24
CA ARG A 36 12.14 38.50 1.33
C ARG A 36 11.50 38.13 2.65
N ILE A 37 10.25 37.64 2.62
CA ILE A 37 9.58 37.10 3.82
C ILE A 37 10.34 35.89 4.34
N GLY A 38 10.73 34.95 3.47
CA GLY A 38 11.46 33.75 3.84
C GLY A 38 12.85 34.06 4.37
N ASP A 39 13.62 34.94 3.73
CA ASP A 39 14.94 35.37 4.18
C ASP A 39 14.87 36.11 5.51
N LEU A 40 13.89 36.99 5.70
CA LEU A 40 13.64 37.65 6.99
C LEU A 40 13.30 36.63 8.10
N ALA A 41 12.48 35.64 7.82
CA ALA A 41 12.14 34.60 8.78
C ALA A 41 13.37 33.80 9.20
N ARG A 42 14.25 33.44 8.27
CA ARG A 42 15.53 32.77 8.56
C ARG A 42 16.46 33.63 9.42
N ALA A 43 16.59 34.91 9.07
CA ALA A 43 17.41 35.86 9.86
C ALA A 43 16.84 36.05 11.27
N ALA A 44 15.51 36.14 11.38
CA ALA A 44 14.82 36.26 12.68
C ALA A 44 14.98 35.01 13.54
N LYS A 45 14.88 33.80 12.97
CA LYS A 45 15.15 32.54 13.68
C LYS A 45 16.59 32.49 14.20
N ALA A 46 17.56 32.88 13.39
CA ALA A 46 18.96 32.92 13.80
C ALA A 46 19.22 33.92 14.95
N LYS A 47 18.47 35.02 14.99
CA LYS A 47 18.67 36.08 15.98
C LYS A 47 17.83 35.94 17.24
N LEU A 48 16.57 35.51 17.11
CA LEU A 48 15.56 35.50 18.20
C LEU A 48 15.23 34.11 18.69
N GLY A 49 15.69 33.06 17.99
CA GLY A 49 15.34 31.65 18.24
C GLY A 49 14.04 31.23 17.55
N GLU A 50 13.87 29.91 17.46
CA GLU A 50 12.75 29.25 16.77
C GLU A 50 11.37 29.63 17.37
N GLU A 51 11.32 29.88 18.67
CA GLU A 51 10.06 30.21 19.36
C GLU A 51 9.64 31.68 19.22
N ASN A 52 10.59 32.59 18.97
CA ASN A 52 10.38 34.02 19.03
C ASN A 52 10.46 34.74 17.67
N TYR A 53 10.80 34.03 16.58
CA TYR A 53 11.02 34.66 15.28
C TYR A 53 9.79 35.37 14.71
N SER A 54 8.59 34.95 15.13
CA SER A 54 7.33 35.58 14.74
C SER A 54 7.23 37.07 15.14
N GLN A 55 7.98 37.50 16.16
CA GLN A 55 8.05 38.90 16.57
C GLN A 55 8.65 39.83 15.51
N ALA A 56 9.31 39.28 14.50
CA ALA A 56 9.83 40.05 13.37
C ALA A 56 8.77 40.45 12.34
N PHE A 57 7.52 39.96 12.52
CA PHE A 57 6.41 40.19 11.60
C PHE A 57 5.26 40.91 12.28
N PRO A 58 4.41 41.66 11.56
CA PRO A 58 3.18 42.22 12.08
C PRO A 58 2.28 41.16 12.72
N PRO A 59 1.53 41.49 13.78
CA PRO A 59 0.70 40.52 14.51
C PRO A 59 -0.39 39.83 13.67
N ASP A 60 -0.83 40.45 12.60
CA ASP A 60 -1.83 39.98 11.65
C ASP A 60 -1.24 39.14 10.51
N THR A 61 0.09 38.96 10.50
CA THR A 61 0.75 38.16 9.48
C THR A 61 0.41 36.66 9.66
N SER A 62 -0.09 36.01 8.60
CA SER A 62 -0.39 34.59 8.63
C SER A 62 0.86 33.73 8.93
N PRO A 63 0.88 32.98 10.06
CA PRO A 63 2.01 32.12 10.40
C PRO A 63 2.32 31.08 9.31
N GLY A 64 1.28 30.54 8.69
CA GLY A 64 1.44 29.56 7.60
C GLY A 64 2.08 30.16 6.33
N LEU A 65 1.90 31.45 6.05
CA LEU A 65 2.61 32.13 4.97
C LEU A 65 4.11 32.23 5.28
N VAL A 66 4.44 32.71 6.48
CA VAL A 66 5.83 32.89 6.91
C VAL A 66 6.58 31.54 6.90
N GLN A 67 5.99 30.48 7.44
CA GLN A 67 6.57 29.14 7.46
C GLN A 67 6.81 28.59 6.04
N ARG A 68 5.86 28.77 5.11
CA ARG A 68 6.05 28.33 3.71
C ARG A 68 7.17 29.12 3.04
N CYS A 69 7.20 30.43 3.21
CA CYS A 69 8.24 31.27 2.62
C CYS A 69 9.63 30.92 3.18
N GLU A 70 9.72 30.67 4.47
CA GLU A 70 10.97 30.25 5.14
C GLU A 70 11.46 28.90 4.61
N ALA A 71 10.57 27.92 4.50
CA ALA A 71 10.92 26.60 4.00
C ALA A 71 11.47 26.63 2.57
N VAL A 72 10.87 27.43 1.68
CA VAL A 72 11.38 27.61 0.32
C VAL A 72 12.70 28.36 0.30
N ALA A 73 12.83 29.47 1.06
CA ALA A 73 14.07 30.24 1.12
C ALA A 73 15.22 29.43 1.75
N ARG A 74 14.92 28.48 2.63
CA ARG A 74 15.90 27.54 3.17
C ARG A 74 16.35 26.50 2.14
N ALA A 75 15.44 26.08 1.26
CA ALA A 75 15.72 25.09 0.23
C ALA A 75 16.62 25.64 -0.89
N TYR A 76 16.56 26.96 -1.18
CA TYR A 76 17.32 27.59 -2.25
C TYR A 76 18.17 28.74 -1.70
N ARG A 77 19.49 28.66 -1.85
CA ARG A 77 20.38 29.80 -1.63
C ARG A 77 20.08 30.88 -2.67
N GLU A 78 20.50 32.11 -2.40
CA GLU A 78 20.22 33.23 -3.31
C GLU A 78 20.75 32.98 -4.73
N GLU A 79 21.95 32.41 -4.85
CA GLU A 79 22.59 32.01 -6.10
C GLU A 79 21.85 30.87 -6.85
N ASP A 80 21.08 30.04 -6.13
CA ASP A 80 20.33 28.90 -6.71
C ASP A 80 18.92 29.29 -7.19
N ARG A 81 18.49 30.53 -6.95
CA ARG A 81 17.17 31.03 -7.33
C ARG A 81 17.16 31.42 -8.80
N ASN A 82 16.39 30.68 -9.62
CA ASN A 82 16.26 30.99 -11.04
C ASN A 82 15.35 32.21 -11.25
N PRO A 83 15.87 33.37 -11.73
CA PRO A 83 15.06 34.58 -11.88
C PRO A 83 13.95 34.48 -12.92
N ALA A 84 14.06 33.56 -13.87
CA ALA A 84 13.04 33.31 -14.89
C ALA A 84 11.88 32.43 -14.37
N ALA A 85 12.06 31.75 -13.22
CA ALA A 85 11.02 30.92 -12.60
C ALA A 85 10.20 31.72 -11.58
N SER A 86 8.88 31.51 -11.53
CA SER A 86 8.04 32.06 -10.47
C SER A 86 8.42 31.44 -9.11
N TRP A 87 8.14 32.16 -8.01
CA TRP A 87 8.30 31.61 -6.66
C TRP A 87 7.47 30.32 -6.47
N THR A 88 6.31 30.23 -7.11
CA THR A 88 5.44 29.03 -7.04
C THR A 88 6.11 27.80 -7.66
N ILE A 89 6.84 27.95 -8.77
CA ILE A 89 7.63 26.84 -9.35
C ILE A 89 8.71 26.38 -8.38
N HIS A 90 9.46 27.27 -7.76
CA HIS A 90 10.44 26.92 -6.74
C HIS A 90 9.79 26.19 -5.55
N MET A 91 8.64 26.67 -5.08
CA MET A 91 7.89 26.04 -3.98
C MET A 91 7.48 24.60 -4.31
N GLN A 92 7.06 24.33 -5.54
CA GLN A 92 6.64 22.99 -5.98
C GLN A 92 7.80 21.95 -5.92
N HIS A 93 9.03 22.42 -6.04
CA HIS A 93 10.22 21.58 -6.07
C HIS A 93 11.09 21.67 -4.80
N ALA A 94 10.75 22.52 -3.83
CA ALA A 94 11.58 22.81 -2.67
C ALA A 94 12.04 21.57 -1.87
N ASN A 95 11.19 20.53 -1.81
CA ASN A 95 11.48 19.29 -1.08
C ASN A 95 12.16 18.20 -1.94
N LYS A 96 12.55 18.52 -3.17
CA LYS A 96 13.20 17.54 -4.06
C LYS A 96 14.74 17.64 -3.97
N PRO A 97 15.47 16.52 -4.00
CA PRO A 97 16.93 16.55 -3.97
C PRO A 97 17.53 17.27 -5.19
N ASN A 98 16.94 17.10 -6.37
CA ASN A 98 17.36 17.73 -7.63
C ASN A 98 16.52 18.98 -7.99
N ARG A 99 16.07 19.73 -6.98
CA ARG A 99 15.16 20.88 -7.13
C ARG A 99 15.63 21.95 -8.09
N ILE A 100 16.93 22.24 -8.14
CA ILE A 100 17.52 23.27 -9.01
C ILE A 100 17.36 22.87 -10.47
N GLU A 101 17.66 21.61 -10.80
CA GLU A 101 17.52 21.05 -12.15
C GLU A 101 16.06 21.03 -12.61
N LEU A 102 15.14 20.69 -11.69
CA LEU A 102 13.70 20.67 -12.00
C LEU A 102 13.14 22.06 -12.27
N VAL A 103 13.56 23.07 -11.52
CA VAL A 103 13.20 24.47 -11.76
C VAL A 103 13.75 24.94 -13.13
N ALA A 104 15.00 24.62 -13.42
CA ALA A 104 15.62 24.95 -14.72
C ALA A 104 14.89 24.26 -15.89
N ALA A 105 14.52 22.99 -15.73
CA ALA A 105 13.77 22.24 -16.73
C ALA A 105 12.37 22.82 -16.97
N ALA A 106 11.66 23.27 -15.91
CA ALA A 106 10.36 23.93 -16.04
C ALA A 106 10.46 25.24 -16.82
N VAL A 107 11.48 26.05 -16.53
CA VAL A 107 11.75 27.31 -17.25
C VAL A 107 12.10 27.04 -18.72
N ASN A 108 13.00 26.11 -18.99
CA ASN A 108 13.41 25.75 -20.35
C ASN A 108 12.24 25.20 -21.18
N ALA A 109 11.28 24.55 -20.55
CA ALA A 109 10.06 24.09 -21.20
C ALA A 109 8.98 25.17 -21.32
N GLY A 110 9.23 26.40 -20.85
CA GLY A 110 8.28 27.52 -20.88
C GLY A 110 7.01 27.31 -20.07
N ARG A 111 7.05 26.44 -19.02
CA ARG A 111 5.86 26.08 -18.25
C ARG A 111 5.44 27.16 -17.28
N THR A 112 4.16 27.44 -17.25
CA THR A 112 3.53 28.23 -16.18
C THR A 112 3.46 27.42 -14.88
N SER A 113 3.16 28.08 -13.75
CA SER A 113 3.01 27.41 -12.46
C SER A 113 1.94 26.32 -12.45
N ASP A 114 0.85 26.49 -13.19
CA ASP A 114 -0.25 25.53 -13.27
C ASP A 114 0.10 24.36 -14.20
N GLU A 115 0.77 24.61 -15.30
CA GLU A 115 1.30 23.57 -16.18
C GLU A 115 2.36 22.73 -15.49
N GLU A 116 3.26 23.33 -14.70
CA GLU A 116 4.24 22.59 -13.92
C GLU A 116 3.59 21.75 -12.83
N ARG A 117 2.53 22.25 -12.16
CA ARG A 117 1.75 21.46 -11.21
C ARG A 117 1.11 20.26 -11.88
N SER A 118 0.48 20.47 -13.04
CA SER A 118 -0.16 19.41 -13.83
C SER A 118 0.87 18.38 -14.30
N HIS A 119 2.00 18.83 -14.83
CA HIS A 119 3.12 17.98 -15.24
C HIS A 119 3.69 17.17 -14.06
N SER A 120 3.96 17.82 -12.93
CA SER A 120 4.46 17.14 -11.73
C SER A 120 3.46 16.13 -11.19
N THR A 121 2.16 16.41 -11.29
CA THR A 121 1.11 15.46 -10.91
C THR A 121 1.08 14.28 -11.88
N GLN A 122 1.17 14.52 -13.18
CA GLN A 122 1.22 13.48 -14.19
C GLN A 122 2.44 12.58 -14.02
N VAL A 123 3.63 13.16 -13.84
CA VAL A 123 4.87 12.39 -13.57
C VAL A 123 4.74 11.54 -12.32
N ARG A 124 4.15 12.08 -11.24
CA ARG A 124 3.87 11.30 -10.02
C ARG A 124 2.90 10.14 -10.27
N GLN A 125 1.86 10.37 -11.08
CA GLN A 125 0.89 9.33 -11.43
C GLN A 125 1.54 8.24 -12.30
N ASP A 126 2.39 8.63 -13.25
CA ASP A 126 3.11 7.70 -14.11
C ASP A 126 4.16 6.90 -13.33
N ASP A 127 4.86 7.54 -12.39
CA ASP A 127 5.82 6.87 -11.50
C ASP A 127 5.11 5.88 -10.56
N LYS A 128 3.93 6.26 -10.02
CA LYS A 128 3.07 5.38 -9.23
C LYS A 128 2.53 4.20 -10.03
N ARG A 129 2.12 4.43 -11.29
CA ARG A 129 1.68 3.37 -12.20
C ARG A 129 2.78 2.39 -12.58
N ARG A 130 4.05 2.81 -12.49
CA ARG A 130 5.22 1.98 -12.76
C ARG A 130 5.69 1.19 -11.55
N ARG A 131 5.24 1.55 -10.33
CA ARG A 131 5.62 0.80 -9.14
C ARG A 131 4.91 -0.55 -9.10
N TRP A 132 5.68 -1.58 -8.84
CA TRP A 132 5.18 -2.93 -8.73
C TRP A 132 5.91 -3.66 -7.60
N ILE A 133 5.16 -4.14 -6.60
CA ILE A 133 5.69 -4.89 -5.47
C ILE A 133 5.31 -6.36 -5.55
N LEU A 134 6.26 -7.22 -5.17
CA LEU A 134 6.05 -8.63 -4.90
C LEU A 134 6.05 -8.86 -3.39
N CYS A 135 4.93 -9.30 -2.84
CA CYS A 135 4.81 -9.74 -1.45
C CYS A 135 4.85 -11.26 -1.40
N ILE A 136 5.76 -11.82 -0.63
CA ILE A 136 6.08 -13.25 -0.62
C ILE A 136 5.73 -13.85 0.73
N ASP A 137 4.90 -14.88 0.73
CA ASP A 137 4.62 -15.71 1.90
C ASP A 137 5.74 -16.74 2.09
N VAL A 138 6.75 -16.37 2.85
CA VAL A 138 7.94 -17.22 3.07
C VAL A 138 7.56 -18.47 3.86
N ASN A 139 6.74 -18.31 4.89
CA ASN A 139 6.34 -19.41 5.76
C ASN A 139 5.61 -20.51 4.99
N TYR A 140 4.69 -20.12 4.12
CA TYR A 140 3.99 -21.05 3.24
C TYR A 140 4.95 -21.83 2.35
N HIS A 141 5.84 -21.14 1.62
CA HIS A 141 6.74 -21.79 0.66
C HIS A 141 7.73 -22.73 1.33
N VAL A 142 8.32 -22.34 2.47
CA VAL A 142 9.22 -23.23 3.24
C VAL A 142 8.49 -24.44 3.79
N THR A 143 7.30 -24.26 4.36
CA THR A 143 6.49 -25.36 4.88
C THR A 143 6.09 -26.35 3.78
N ARG A 144 5.70 -25.84 2.61
CA ARG A 144 5.37 -26.69 1.44
C ARG A 144 6.57 -27.48 0.95
N MET A 145 7.71 -26.85 0.83
CA MET A 145 8.95 -27.50 0.40
C MET A 145 9.39 -28.58 1.40
N TRP A 146 9.35 -28.25 2.69
CA TRP A 146 9.63 -29.19 3.77
C TRP A 146 8.71 -30.41 3.71
N ALA A 147 7.41 -30.20 3.55
CA ALA A 147 6.42 -31.27 3.44
C ALA A 147 6.55 -32.14 2.19
N SER A 148 7.25 -31.66 1.15
CA SER A 148 7.52 -32.43 -0.07
C SER A 148 8.72 -33.39 0.04
N GLY A 149 9.37 -33.46 1.21
CA GLY A 149 10.51 -34.34 1.49
C GLY A 149 11.88 -33.65 1.42
N ALA A 150 11.94 -32.34 1.23
CA ALA A 150 13.18 -31.56 1.25
C ALA A 150 13.50 -31.03 2.67
N GLU A 151 13.36 -31.87 3.69
CA GLU A 151 13.36 -31.47 5.10
C GLU A 151 14.59 -30.67 5.53
N THR A 152 15.80 -31.04 5.09
CA THR A 152 17.05 -30.36 5.46
C THR A 152 17.45 -29.23 4.51
N GLU A 153 16.88 -29.15 3.30
CA GLU A 153 17.25 -28.20 2.25
C GLU A 153 16.13 -27.17 1.93
N ALA A 154 14.98 -27.27 2.60
CA ALA A 154 13.80 -26.48 2.30
C ALA A 154 14.08 -24.96 2.31
N ALA A 155 14.79 -24.47 3.31
CA ALA A 155 15.17 -23.07 3.40
C ALA A 155 16.03 -22.60 2.23
N LYS A 156 17.03 -23.41 1.88
CA LYS A 156 17.98 -23.10 0.79
C LYS A 156 17.28 -23.11 -0.56
N GLU A 157 16.51 -24.15 -0.86
CA GLU A 157 15.82 -24.28 -2.12
C GLU A 157 14.78 -23.18 -2.32
N VAL A 158 13.98 -22.89 -1.31
CA VAL A 158 12.98 -21.80 -1.36
C VAL A 158 13.67 -20.44 -1.50
N SER A 159 14.73 -20.19 -0.74
CA SER A 159 15.45 -18.90 -0.83
C SER A 159 16.08 -18.70 -2.22
N GLN A 160 16.66 -19.74 -2.82
CA GLN A 160 17.19 -19.67 -4.18
C GLN A 160 16.08 -19.48 -5.21
N TRP A 161 14.96 -20.18 -5.05
CA TRP A 161 13.80 -20.05 -5.93
C TRP A 161 13.22 -18.64 -5.86
N ILE A 162 13.07 -18.07 -4.67
CA ILE A 162 12.63 -16.67 -4.46
C ILE A 162 13.60 -15.72 -5.16
N LYS A 163 14.91 -15.83 -4.91
CA LYS A 163 15.92 -14.95 -5.51
C LYS A 163 15.90 -14.99 -7.05
N ARG A 164 15.74 -16.17 -7.65
CA ARG A 164 15.59 -16.32 -9.12
C ARG A 164 14.30 -15.69 -9.62
N THR A 165 13.18 -15.93 -8.92
CA THR A 165 11.87 -15.36 -9.28
C THR A 165 11.91 -13.85 -9.25
N VAL A 166 12.44 -13.25 -8.18
CA VAL A 166 12.59 -11.79 -8.06
C VAL A 166 13.48 -11.24 -9.17
N ALA A 167 14.61 -11.86 -9.47
CA ALA A 167 15.52 -11.42 -10.54
C ALA A 167 14.82 -11.41 -11.91
N ARG A 168 14.07 -12.44 -12.24
CA ARG A 168 13.30 -12.50 -13.50
C ARG A 168 12.13 -11.53 -13.56
N LEU A 169 11.43 -11.31 -12.45
CA LEU A 169 10.36 -10.30 -12.39
C LEU A 169 10.92 -8.87 -12.45
N LYS A 170 12.13 -8.63 -11.93
CA LYS A 170 12.85 -7.36 -12.08
C LYS A 170 13.07 -7.02 -13.56
N GLU A 171 13.47 -7.97 -14.38
CA GLU A 171 13.59 -7.79 -15.85
C GLU A 171 12.25 -7.40 -16.49
N LYS A 172 11.12 -7.77 -15.87
CA LYS A 172 9.75 -7.45 -16.32
C LYS A 172 9.21 -6.15 -15.72
N GLY A 173 10.00 -5.45 -14.89
CA GLY A 173 9.62 -4.16 -14.29
C GLY A 173 9.20 -4.21 -12.82
N LEU A 174 9.45 -5.31 -12.10
CA LEU A 174 9.29 -5.36 -10.64
C LEU A 174 10.22 -4.34 -9.98
N THR A 175 9.68 -3.49 -9.11
CA THR A 175 10.43 -2.39 -8.47
C THR A 175 10.69 -2.61 -6.99
N ASP A 176 9.82 -3.33 -6.31
CA ASP A 176 9.86 -3.53 -4.87
C ASP A 176 9.61 -5.01 -4.53
N CYS A 177 10.20 -5.48 -3.43
CA CYS A 177 9.95 -6.83 -2.91
C CYS A 177 9.88 -6.80 -1.39
N VAL A 178 9.04 -7.65 -0.82
CA VAL A 178 8.95 -7.88 0.61
C VAL A 178 8.70 -9.36 0.91
N CYS A 179 9.49 -9.91 1.82
CA CYS A 179 9.31 -11.24 2.38
C CYS A 179 8.46 -11.12 3.65
N CYS A 180 7.24 -11.60 3.63
CA CYS A 180 6.34 -11.59 4.77
C CYS A 180 6.52 -12.86 5.59
N LEU A 181 6.58 -12.70 6.91
CA LEU A 181 6.88 -13.75 7.87
C LEU A 181 5.83 -13.77 8.98
N ASP A 182 5.44 -14.97 9.40
CA ASP A 182 4.57 -15.14 10.57
C ASP A 182 5.26 -14.71 11.86
N SER A 183 4.51 -14.05 12.74
CA SER A 183 4.91 -13.93 14.13
C SER A 183 4.74 -15.27 14.88
N SER A 184 5.47 -15.43 15.98
CA SER A 184 5.27 -16.55 16.90
C SER A 184 3.88 -16.52 17.54
N ASN A 185 3.33 -15.33 17.72
CA ASN A 185 2.01 -15.07 18.25
C ASN A 185 1.04 -14.66 17.13
N SER A 186 -0.25 -14.97 17.31
CA SER A 186 -1.29 -14.52 16.39
C SER A 186 -2.49 -14.06 17.21
N PHE A 187 -2.99 -12.84 16.94
CA PHE A 187 -4.18 -12.33 17.60
C PHE A 187 -5.40 -13.25 17.40
N ARG A 188 -5.45 -13.99 16.28
CA ARG A 188 -6.52 -14.96 16.02
C ARG A 188 -6.48 -16.13 17.00
N LYS A 189 -5.30 -16.58 17.40
CA LYS A 189 -5.15 -17.62 18.41
C LYS A 189 -5.57 -17.14 19.80
N GLU A 190 -5.27 -15.90 20.14
CA GLU A 190 -5.71 -15.29 21.38
C GLU A 190 -7.23 -15.14 21.40
N LEU A 191 -7.79 -14.62 20.31
CA LEU A 191 -9.23 -14.44 20.15
C LEU A 191 -10.00 -15.76 20.29
N THR A 192 -9.53 -16.85 19.70
CA THR A 192 -10.21 -18.16 19.81
C THR A 192 -10.10 -18.76 21.21
N LYS A 193 -8.98 -18.56 21.92
CA LYS A 193 -8.84 -18.97 23.31
C LYS A 193 -9.82 -18.23 24.23
N GLU A 194 -9.99 -16.94 24.06
CA GLU A 194 -10.98 -16.15 24.81
C GLU A 194 -12.41 -16.68 24.61
N TRP A 195 -12.70 -17.24 23.42
CA TRP A 195 -13.98 -17.88 23.12
C TRP A 195 -14.07 -19.34 23.53
N GLY A 196 -13.03 -19.87 24.20
CA GLY A 196 -12.98 -21.25 24.66
C GLY A 196 -12.74 -22.29 23.55
N ASP A 197 -12.20 -21.86 22.40
CA ASP A 197 -11.79 -22.74 21.30
C ASP A 197 -10.31 -22.54 21.00
N ASP A 198 -9.47 -23.51 21.33
CA ASP A 198 -8.04 -23.51 21.10
C ASP A 198 -7.62 -24.23 19.81
N ARG A 199 -8.59 -24.65 19.00
CA ARG A 199 -8.34 -25.46 17.79
C ARG A 199 -7.93 -24.63 16.56
N TYR A 200 -8.02 -23.31 16.61
CA TYR A 200 -7.60 -22.46 15.48
C TYR A 200 -6.15 -22.76 15.07
N LYS A 201 -5.96 -23.14 13.80
CA LYS A 201 -4.64 -23.57 13.28
C LYS A 201 -3.89 -24.53 14.21
N ALA A 202 -4.63 -25.30 15.05
CA ALA A 202 -4.06 -26.35 15.89
C ALA A 202 -3.59 -27.48 14.98
N ARG A 203 -2.44 -27.26 14.34
CA ARG A 203 -1.69 -28.32 13.67
C ARG A 203 -0.90 -29.08 14.74
N ALA A 204 -0.63 -30.38 14.48
CA ALA A 204 0.30 -31.15 15.29
C ALA A 204 1.54 -30.31 15.61
N THR A 205 2.10 -30.48 16.81
CA THR A 205 3.28 -29.79 17.33
C THR A 205 4.23 -29.41 16.22
N LYS A 206 4.53 -28.10 16.05
CA LYS A 206 5.45 -27.62 15.01
C LYS A 206 6.73 -28.42 15.13
N ASP A 207 7.08 -29.14 14.08
CA ASP A 207 8.33 -29.89 14.02
C ASP A 207 9.49 -28.92 14.30
N PRO A 208 10.37 -29.22 15.28
CA PRO A 208 11.50 -28.36 15.57
C PRO A 208 12.41 -28.11 14.36
N GLU A 209 12.54 -29.08 13.47
CA GLU A 209 13.34 -28.97 12.24
C GLU A 209 12.71 -27.99 11.26
N LEU A 210 11.38 -28.01 11.08
CA LEU A 210 10.69 -26.99 10.29
C LEU A 210 10.91 -25.59 10.87
N GLY A 211 10.89 -25.46 12.22
CA GLY A 211 11.20 -24.20 12.89
C GLY A 211 12.60 -23.68 12.58
N GLN A 212 13.59 -24.55 12.50
CA GLN A 212 14.96 -24.21 12.09
C GLN A 212 15.02 -23.80 10.63
N GLN A 213 14.33 -24.50 9.73
CA GLN A 213 14.28 -24.16 8.31
C GLN A 213 13.63 -22.77 8.07
N LEU A 214 12.56 -22.44 8.77
CA LEU A 214 11.93 -21.12 8.70
C LEU A 214 12.89 -20.00 9.12
N LYS A 215 13.62 -20.20 10.22
CA LYS A 215 14.62 -19.25 10.70
C LYS A 215 15.79 -19.10 9.72
N LEU A 216 16.28 -20.21 9.18
CA LEU A 216 17.34 -20.20 8.18
C LEU A 216 16.92 -19.49 6.90
N ALA A 217 15.67 -19.67 6.44
CA ALA A 217 15.14 -18.95 5.27
C ALA A 217 15.06 -17.44 5.53
N GLU A 218 14.65 -16.99 6.72
CA GLU A 218 14.67 -15.57 7.12
C GLU A 218 16.09 -15.00 7.04
N GLU A 219 17.10 -15.72 7.53
CA GLU A 219 18.51 -15.32 7.44
C GLU A 219 19.01 -15.27 5.98
N MET A 220 18.69 -16.26 5.16
CA MET A 220 19.10 -16.33 3.75
C MET A 220 18.43 -15.30 2.86
N LEU A 221 17.28 -14.74 3.28
CA LEU A 221 16.54 -13.70 2.58
C LEU A 221 16.77 -12.30 3.16
N SER A 222 17.75 -12.14 4.06
CA SER A 222 18.07 -10.85 4.70
C SER A 222 18.48 -9.74 3.74
N ASP A 223 18.86 -10.06 2.49
CA ASP A 223 19.08 -9.09 1.42
C ASP A 223 17.80 -8.38 0.98
N PHE A 224 16.63 -8.97 1.26
CA PHE A 224 15.32 -8.38 1.00
C PHE A 224 14.75 -7.74 2.26
N CYS A 225 13.74 -6.88 2.09
CA CYS A 225 12.92 -6.44 3.20
C CYS A 225 12.14 -7.63 3.78
N CYS A 226 12.45 -8.03 5.00
CA CYS A 226 11.68 -9.01 5.74
C CYS A 226 10.70 -8.29 6.68
N ALA A 227 9.40 -8.45 6.43
CA ALA A 227 8.34 -7.88 7.24
C ALA A 227 7.81 -8.93 8.22
N LYS A 228 7.86 -8.61 9.51
CA LYS A 228 7.36 -9.43 10.60
C LYS A 228 6.83 -8.53 11.70
N LEU A 229 5.58 -8.68 12.09
CA LEU A 229 4.96 -7.89 13.15
C LEU A 229 4.41 -8.81 14.24
N ASP A 230 4.74 -8.50 15.48
CA ASP A 230 4.23 -9.29 16.62
C ASP A 230 2.71 -9.25 16.68
N GLY A 231 2.11 -10.40 16.93
CA GLY A 231 0.67 -10.58 16.97
C GLY A 231 -0.01 -10.81 15.60
N PHE A 232 0.71 -10.74 14.47
CA PHE A 232 0.13 -10.86 13.12
C PHE A 232 0.77 -11.98 12.31
N GLU A 233 0.01 -12.47 11.33
CA GLU A 233 0.45 -13.51 10.40
C GLU A 233 0.97 -12.84 9.10
N ALA A 234 1.74 -13.58 8.30
CA ALA A 234 2.25 -13.11 7.00
C ALA A 234 1.12 -12.61 6.09
N ASP A 235 -0.03 -13.28 6.12
CA ASP A 235 -1.21 -12.94 5.32
C ASP A 235 -1.75 -11.54 5.65
N ASP A 236 -1.75 -11.13 6.93
CA ASP A 236 -2.17 -9.80 7.35
C ASP A 236 -1.21 -8.71 6.81
N LEU A 237 0.09 -9.00 6.81
CA LEU A 237 1.10 -8.11 6.22
C LEU A 237 0.88 -7.98 4.71
N MET A 238 0.72 -9.11 4.02
CA MET A 238 0.49 -9.13 2.57
C MET A 238 -0.80 -8.40 2.20
N ALA A 239 -1.89 -8.61 2.94
CA ALA A 239 -3.15 -7.90 2.74
C ALA A 239 -3.02 -6.39 3.00
N SER A 240 -2.23 -6.00 4.00
CA SER A 240 -1.93 -4.59 4.28
C SER A 240 -1.12 -3.95 3.16
N TYR A 241 -0.12 -4.64 2.59
CA TYR A 241 0.57 -4.17 1.37
C TYR A 241 -0.37 -4.07 0.18
N ALA A 242 -1.24 -5.07 -0.04
CA ALA A 242 -2.22 -5.05 -1.13
C ALA A 242 -3.15 -3.83 -1.08
N LYS A 243 -3.50 -3.39 0.13
CA LYS A 243 -4.37 -2.22 0.35
C LYS A 243 -3.64 -0.88 0.29
N GLN A 244 -2.44 -0.80 0.89
CA GLN A 244 -1.75 0.47 1.17
C GLN A 244 -0.71 0.83 0.11
N PHE A 245 -0.17 -0.14 -0.62
CA PHE A 245 0.87 0.12 -1.60
C PHE A 245 0.33 0.94 -2.78
N ASP A 246 1.08 1.98 -3.15
CA ASP A 246 0.71 2.86 -4.24
C ASP A 246 1.34 2.39 -5.55
N GLY A 247 0.74 1.36 -6.15
CA GLY A 247 1.22 0.69 -7.36
C GLY A 247 0.52 -0.65 -7.60
N GLN A 248 1.10 -1.48 -8.45
CA GLN A 248 0.66 -2.86 -8.66
C GLN A 248 1.19 -3.76 -7.55
N VAL A 249 0.40 -4.70 -7.09
CA VAL A 249 0.77 -5.67 -6.07
C VAL A 249 0.62 -7.08 -6.61
N THR A 250 1.64 -7.89 -6.39
CA THR A 250 1.58 -9.33 -6.63
C THR A 250 1.81 -10.07 -5.32
N LEU A 251 0.91 -10.97 -4.98
CA LEU A 251 1.00 -11.83 -3.81
C LEU A 251 1.51 -13.21 -4.24
N LEU A 252 2.71 -13.57 -3.83
CA LEU A 252 3.31 -14.88 -4.14
C LEU A 252 2.92 -15.86 -3.05
N THR A 253 1.80 -16.53 -3.25
CA THR A 253 1.18 -17.51 -2.36
C THR A 253 0.06 -18.26 -3.09
N VAL A 254 -0.33 -19.42 -2.60
CA VAL A 254 -1.56 -20.12 -3.02
C VAL A 254 -2.65 -20.06 -1.97
N ASP A 255 -2.43 -19.39 -0.85
CA ASP A 255 -3.41 -19.32 0.21
C ASP A 255 -4.72 -18.73 -0.32
N LYS A 256 -5.80 -19.48 -0.08
CA LYS A 256 -7.14 -19.10 -0.54
C LYS A 256 -7.67 -17.84 0.14
N ASP A 257 -7.17 -17.53 1.34
CA ASP A 257 -7.60 -16.36 2.12
C ASP A 257 -7.15 -15.07 1.45
N MET A 258 -6.02 -15.09 0.73
CA MET A 258 -5.52 -13.96 -0.03
C MET A 258 -6.41 -13.56 -1.22
N ARG A 259 -7.41 -14.38 -1.59
CA ARG A 259 -8.37 -14.06 -2.66
C ARG A 259 -9.21 -12.82 -2.34
N GLN A 260 -9.40 -12.51 -1.05
CA GLN A 260 -10.07 -11.27 -0.61
C GLN A 260 -9.30 -9.99 -0.98
N CYS A 261 -8.00 -10.11 -1.30
CA CYS A 261 -7.14 -8.98 -1.68
C CYS A 261 -7.14 -8.70 -3.19
N LEU A 262 -7.68 -9.60 -4.00
CA LEU A 262 -7.67 -9.46 -5.46
C LEU A 262 -8.43 -8.23 -5.93
N SER A 263 -7.85 -7.49 -6.86
CA SER A 263 -8.45 -6.27 -7.40
C SER A 263 -7.80 -5.91 -8.75
N SER A 264 -8.15 -4.76 -9.31
CA SER A 264 -7.47 -4.24 -10.51
C SER A 264 -5.98 -3.90 -10.27
N LYS A 265 -5.56 -3.75 -9.01
CA LYS A 265 -4.18 -3.45 -8.61
C LYS A 265 -3.46 -4.64 -7.98
N CYS A 266 -4.18 -5.67 -7.57
CA CYS A 266 -3.63 -6.81 -6.85
C CYS A 266 -3.99 -8.12 -7.54
N ASN A 267 -2.99 -8.93 -7.83
CA ASN A 267 -3.11 -10.29 -8.33
C ASN A 267 -2.30 -11.27 -7.48
N MET A 268 -2.55 -12.56 -7.64
CA MET A 268 -1.75 -13.61 -7.04
C MET A 268 -0.87 -14.28 -8.10
N LEU A 269 0.35 -14.59 -7.72
CA LEU A 269 1.24 -15.51 -8.42
C LEU A 269 1.27 -16.80 -7.63
N VAL A 270 0.58 -17.82 -8.15
CA VAL A 270 0.34 -19.06 -7.40
C VAL A 270 1.41 -20.12 -7.67
N ASP A 271 2.13 -20.00 -8.77
CA ASP A 271 3.23 -20.90 -9.10
C ASP A 271 4.22 -20.25 -10.06
N VAL A 272 5.48 -20.71 -10.00
CA VAL A 272 6.54 -20.38 -10.96
C VAL A 272 7.26 -21.67 -11.32
N GLU A 273 6.97 -22.21 -12.49
CA GLU A 273 7.61 -23.39 -13.01
C GLU A 273 8.87 -23.00 -13.79
N TRP A 274 9.98 -23.68 -13.52
CA TRP A 274 11.24 -23.45 -14.21
C TRP A 274 11.55 -24.62 -15.14
N SER A 275 11.89 -24.29 -16.38
CA SER A 275 12.36 -25.27 -17.39
C SER A 275 13.59 -24.74 -18.08
N GLU A 276 14.44 -25.63 -18.57
CA GLU A 276 15.59 -25.30 -19.41
C GLU A 276 15.16 -25.31 -20.88
N ASP A 277 15.48 -24.24 -21.60
CA ASP A 277 15.28 -24.19 -23.04
C ASP A 277 16.25 -25.20 -23.69
N PRO A 278 15.76 -26.22 -24.39
CA PRO A 278 16.60 -27.29 -24.94
C PRO A 278 17.54 -26.80 -26.04
N THR A 279 17.31 -25.61 -26.60
CA THR A 279 18.11 -25.06 -27.70
C THR A 279 19.20 -24.12 -27.19
N SER A 280 18.87 -23.25 -26.22
CA SER A 280 19.79 -22.23 -25.70
C SER A 280 20.41 -22.59 -24.35
N GLY A 281 19.86 -23.57 -23.63
CA GLY A 281 20.24 -23.86 -22.24
C GLY A 281 19.80 -22.78 -21.23
N GLU A 282 18.99 -21.81 -21.66
CA GLU A 282 18.51 -20.75 -20.79
C GLU A 282 17.36 -21.24 -19.89
N MET A 283 17.38 -20.84 -18.63
CA MET A 283 16.29 -21.13 -17.71
C MET A 283 15.08 -20.22 -17.99
N LEU A 284 13.98 -20.84 -18.41
CA LEU A 284 12.70 -20.20 -18.65
C LEU A 284 11.80 -20.30 -17.42
N ALA A 285 10.99 -19.26 -17.17
CA ALA A 285 10.02 -19.24 -16.08
C ALA A 285 8.60 -19.15 -16.65
N ASP A 286 7.75 -20.11 -16.32
CA ASP A 286 6.31 -20.05 -16.56
C ASP A 286 5.58 -19.63 -15.29
N TYR A 287 4.70 -18.64 -15.40
CA TYR A 287 4.05 -17.98 -14.28
C TYR A 287 2.55 -18.29 -14.27
N LYS A 288 2.05 -18.86 -13.19
CA LYS A 288 0.61 -19.09 -12.99
C LYS A 288 0.00 -17.98 -12.17
N TRP A 289 -0.77 -17.13 -12.83
CA TRP A 289 -1.43 -15.96 -12.25
C TRP A 289 -2.87 -16.23 -11.92
N VAL A 290 -3.38 -15.55 -10.88
CA VAL A 290 -4.81 -15.45 -10.55
C VAL A 290 -5.17 -13.99 -10.37
N SER A 291 -5.98 -13.47 -11.26
CA SER A 291 -6.59 -12.15 -11.20
C SER A 291 -7.99 -12.21 -10.57
N ALA A 292 -8.54 -11.04 -10.20
CA ALA A 292 -9.93 -10.96 -9.73
C ALA A 292 -10.93 -11.56 -10.74
N LYS A 293 -10.70 -11.35 -12.05
CA LYS A 293 -11.55 -11.92 -13.11
C LYS A 293 -11.49 -13.45 -13.10
N GLN A 294 -10.30 -14.04 -13.12
CA GLN A 294 -10.13 -15.50 -13.09
C GLN A 294 -10.69 -16.11 -11.81
N HIS A 295 -10.57 -15.42 -10.67
CA HIS A 295 -11.18 -15.83 -9.41
C HIS A 295 -12.71 -15.92 -9.50
N ILE A 296 -13.36 -14.90 -10.09
CA ILE A 296 -14.84 -14.88 -10.28
C ILE A 296 -15.29 -15.94 -11.28
N GLU A 297 -14.52 -16.19 -12.34
CA GLU A 297 -14.78 -17.24 -13.34
C GLU A 297 -14.74 -18.64 -12.73
N GLY A 298 -13.98 -18.85 -11.67
CA GLY A 298 -13.99 -20.08 -10.89
C GLY A 298 -12.73 -20.32 -10.08
N CYS A 299 -12.92 -20.84 -8.89
CA CYS A 299 -11.85 -21.28 -8.01
C CYS A 299 -12.24 -22.53 -7.24
N THR A 300 -11.26 -23.15 -6.61
CA THR A 300 -11.49 -24.29 -5.70
C THR A 300 -11.40 -23.83 -4.26
N TYR A 301 -12.37 -24.22 -3.43
CA TYR A 301 -12.39 -23.99 -2.01
C TYR A 301 -12.67 -25.30 -1.27
N ASN A 302 -11.72 -25.77 -0.46
CA ASN A 302 -11.82 -27.06 0.27
C ASN A 302 -12.28 -28.23 -0.64
N GLY A 303 -11.71 -28.33 -1.84
CA GLY A 303 -12.06 -29.35 -2.84
C GLY A 303 -13.36 -29.10 -3.63
N THR A 304 -14.10 -28.04 -3.33
CA THR A 304 -15.35 -27.70 -4.02
C THR A 304 -15.11 -26.56 -5.03
N SER A 305 -15.62 -26.71 -6.24
CA SER A 305 -15.60 -25.63 -7.23
C SER A 305 -16.61 -24.54 -6.86
N VAL A 306 -16.13 -23.29 -6.84
CA VAL A 306 -16.90 -22.08 -6.51
C VAL A 306 -16.78 -21.10 -7.66
N VAL A 307 -17.91 -20.57 -8.11
CA VAL A 307 -18.02 -19.66 -9.26
C VAL A 307 -18.87 -18.45 -8.89
N GLY A 308 -18.52 -17.27 -9.40
CA GLY A 308 -19.34 -16.07 -9.31
C GLY A 308 -19.27 -15.35 -7.96
N ILE A 309 -18.25 -15.61 -7.15
CA ILE A 309 -17.99 -14.88 -5.89
C ILE A 309 -16.89 -13.85 -6.16
N SER A 310 -17.16 -12.58 -5.88
CA SER A 310 -16.14 -11.53 -6.02
C SER A 310 -15.18 -11.53 -4.84
N PRO A 311 -13.97 -10.93 -5.00
CA PRO A 311 -13.03 -10.77 -3.88
C PRO A 311 -13.64 -10.08 -2.67
N GLU A 312 -14.51 -9.09 -2.87
CA GLU A 312 -15.19 -8.34 -1.80
C GLU A 312 -16.21 -9.23 -1.04
N GLN A 313 -16.76 -10.22 -1.71
CA GLN A 313 -17.71 -11.18 -1.12
C GLN A 313 -17.00 -12.38 -0.47
N TRP A 314 -15.69 -12.51 -0.67
CA TRP A 314 -14.94 -13.71 -0.25
C TRP A 314 -14.99 -13.96 1.25
N THR A 315 -14.87 -12.92 2.08
CA THR A 315 -14.95 -13.03 3.55
C THR A 315 -16.35 -13.47 4.02
N THR A 316 -17.42 -12.94 3.38
CA THR A 316 -18.81 -13.38 3.64
C THR A 316 -18.99 -14.86 3.31
N PHE A 317 -18.48 -15.27 2.15
CA PHE A 317 -18.50 -16.66 1.70
C PHE A 317 -17.75 -17.57 2.68
N GLN A 318 -16.52 -17.21 3.05
CA GLN A 318 -15.71 -18.00 3.98
C GLN A 318 -16.34 -18.09 5.38
N ALA A 319 -16.90 -17.01 5.90
CA ALA A 319 -17.56 -17.02 7.21
C ALA A 319 -18.75 -18.01 7.24
N LEU A 320 -19.53 -18.07 6.16
CA LEU A 320 -20.66 -19.01 6.05
C LEU A 320 -20.21 -20.46 5.85
N ALA A 321 -19.27 -20.68 4.93
CA ALA A 321 -18.79 -22.01 4.57
C ALA A 321 -17.92 -22.64 5.68
N GLY A 322 -17.30 -21.81 6.51
CA GLY A 322 -16.24 -22.22 7.44
C GLY A 322 -14.96 -22.58 6.70
N ASP A 323 -13.87 -22.77 7.46
CA ASP A 323 -12.58 -23.19 6.95
C ASP A 323 -12.03 -24.39 7.74
N SER A 324 -12.07 -25.56 7.12
CA SER A 324 -11.59 -26.79 7.74
C SER A 324 -10.06 -26.82 7.89
N SER A 325 -9.30 -26.12 7.03
CA SER A 325 -7.83 -26.07 7.15
C SER A 325 -7.38 -25.28 8.39
N ASP A 326 -8.18 -24.32 8.81
CA ASP A 326 -7.89 -23.47 9.97
C ASP A 326 -8.78 -23.78 11.19
N ASN A 327 -9.59 -24.83 11.09
CA ASN A 327 -10.58 -25.22 12.11
C ASN A 327 -11.61 -24.12 12.42
N ILE A 328 -11.98 -23.32 11.43
CA ILE A 328 -13.01 -22.31 11.56
C ILE A 328 -14.36 -22.93 11.19
N SER A 329 -15.28 -22.95 12.14
CA SER A 329 -16.63 -23.47 11.92
C SER A 329 -17.50 -22.42 11.24
N GLY A 330 -18.09 -22.76 10.09
CA GLY A 330 -19.13 -21.96 9.46
C GLY A 330 -20.54 -22.26 10.00
N ALA A 331 -21.58 -21.82 9.29
CA ALA A 331 -22.96 -22.14 9.62
C ALA A 331 -23.24 -23.63 9.38
N VAL A 332 -23.87 -24.30 10.34
CA VAL A 332 -24.10 -25.76 10.33
C VAL A 332 -24.90 -26.17 9.09
N GLY A 333 -24.32 -27.07 8.29
CA GLY A 333 -24.95 -27.55 7.05
C GLY A 333 -24.90 -26.57 5.87
N ILE A 334 -24.17 -25.46 6.00
CA ILE A 334 -23.91 -24.49 4.92
C ILE A 334 -22.46 -24.72 4.43
N GLY A 335 -22.28 -25.66 3.54
CA GLY A 335 -20.98 -25.87 2.87
C GLY A 335 -20.76 -24.89 1.73
N ALA A 336 -19.56 -24.98 1.09
CA ALA A 336 -19.10 -24.02 0.08
C ALA A 336 -20.12 -23.74 -1.05
N LYS A 337 -20.80 -24.77 -1.59
CA LYS A 337 -21.79 -24.57 -2.65
C LYS A 337 -22.97 -23.72 -2.18
N ILE A 338 -23.53 -24.05 -1.00
CA ILE A 338 -24.68 -23.34 -0.44
C ILE A 338 -24.29 -21.92 -0.03
N ALA A 339 -23.12 -21.73 0.58
CA ALA A 339 -22.58 -20.42 0.93
C ALA A 339 -22.43 -19.53 -0.32
N ALA A 340 -21.88 -20.08 -1.41
CA ALA A 340 -21.76 -19.35 -2.67
C ALA A 340 -23.12 -18.94 -3.26
N ASP A 341 -24.11 -19.84 -3.22
CA ASP A 341 -25.46 -19.52 -3.71
C ASP A 341 -26.14 -18.44 -2.86
N LEU A 342 -26.01 -18.51 -1.53
CA LEU A 342 -26.53 -17.48 -0.62
C LEU A 342 -25.87 -16.11 -0.85
N VAL A 343 -24.54 -16.09 -0.99
CA VAL A 343 -23.81 -14.83 -1.23
C VAL A 343 -24.17 -14.22 -2.58
N LYS A 344 -24.34 -15.01 -3.62
CA LYS A 344 -24.79 -14.51 -4.94
C LYS A 344 -26.20 -13.96 -4.90
N GLU A 345 -27.08 -14.57 -4.14
CA GLU A 345 -28.50 -14.20 -4.08
C GLU A 345 -28.74 -12.98 -3.18
N PHE A 346 -28.08 -12.91 -2.03
CA PHE A 346 -28.38 -11.91 -0.99
C PHE A 346 -27.24 -10.90 -0.79
N GLY A 347 -26.03 -11.17 -1.26
CA GLY A 347 -24.88 -10.26 -1.16
C GLY A 347 -24.17 -10.34 0.17
N THR A 348 -24.65 -9.62 1.18
CA THR A 348 -23.99 -9.51 2.49
C THR A 348 -24.50 -10.54 3.51
N ILE A 349 -23.68 -10.80 4.52
CA ILE A 349 -24.07 -11.77 5.55
C ILE A 349 -25.23 -11.26 6.41
N GLU A 350 -25.34 -9.96 6.59
CA GLU A 350 -26.45 -9.29 7.28
C GLU A 350 -27.76 -9.49 6.54
N GLU A 351 -27.74 -9.36 5.20
CA GLU A 351 -28.93 -9.60 4.35
C GLU A 351 -29.31 -11.07 4.34
N ILE A 352 -28.34 -11.98 4.34
CA ILE A 352 -28.58 -13.43 4.43
C ILE A 352 -29.25 -13.78 5.76
N ILE A 353 -28.75 -13.28 6.88
CA ILE A 353 -29.33 -13.54 8.22
C ILE A 353 -30.71 -12.89 8.34
N LYS A 354 -30.88 -11.68 7.82
CA LYS A 354 -32.19 -11.01 7.77
C LYS A 354 -33.20 -11.83 6.98
N ALA A 355 -32.88 -12.29 5.77
CA ALA A 355 -33.74 -13.13 4.95
C ALA A 355 -34.10 -14.43 5.69
N ALA A 356 -33.13 -15.00 6.45
CA ALA A 356 -33.43 -16.19 7.27
C ALA A 356 -34.43 -15.90 8.40
N LYS A 357 -34.35 -14.72 9.04
CA LYS A 357 -35.29 -14.27 10.09
C LYS A 357 -36.67 -13.91 9.54
N ASP A 358 -36.74 -13.36 8.34
CA ASP A 358 -37.95 -12.93 7.66
C ASP A 358 -38.68 -14.12 6.95
N ASP A 359 -38.24 -15.35 7.23
CA ASP A 359 -38.79 -16.58 6.65
C ASP A 359 -38.75 -16.64 5.10
N ASP A 360 -37.76 -16.05 4.46
CA ASP A 360 -37.61 -16.01 3.00
C ASP A 360 -37.64 -17.42 2.39
N GLU A 361 -38.55 -17.65 1.45
CA GLU A 361 -38.82 -18.97 0.84
C GLU A 361 -37.65 -19.51 0.02
N ARG A 362 -36.72 -18.65 -0.43
CA ARG A 362 -35.49 -19.03 -1.11
C ARG A 362 -34.53 -19.79 -0.21
N ILE A 363 -34.66 -19.66 1.12
CA ILE A 363 -33.88 -20.37 2.13
C ILE A 363 -34.73 -21.42 2.80
N THR A 364 -34.38 -22.70 2.70
CA THR A 364 -35.16 -23.76 3.34
C THR A 364 -35.14 -23.60 4.87
N LYS A 365 -36.25 -24.04 5.54
CA LYS A 365 -36.42 -23.92 6.99
C LYS A 365 -35.17 -24.34 7.79
N LYS A 366 -34.61 -25.51 7.47
CA LYS A 366 -33.40 -26.04 8.17
C LYS A 366 -32.20 -25.11 8.02
N LYS A 367 -32.03 -24.48 6.85
CA LYS A 367 -30.91 -23.52 6.62
C LYS A 367 -31.16 -22.19 7.33
N ARG A 368 -32.42 -21.73 7.40
CA ARG A 368 -32.80 -20.54 8.16
C ARG A 368 -32.45 -20.71 9.65
N GLU A 369 -32.85 -21.83 10.24
CA GLU A 369 -32.54 -22.15 11.63
C GLU A 369 -31.00 -22.14 11.88
N ALA A 370 -30.23 -22.76 11.00
CA ALA A 370 -28.77 -22.79 11.09
C ALA A 370 -28.13 -21.40 10.95
N LEU A 371 -28.64 -20.54 10.06
CA LEU A 371 -28.15 -19.17 9.86
C LEU A 371 -28.46 -18.28 11.07
N ILE A 372 -29.66 -18.42 11.66
CA ILE A 372 -30.05 -17.69 12.88
C ILE A 372 -29.18 -18.12 14.07
N GLU A 373 -28.92 -19.42 14.22
CA GLU A 373 -28.02 -19.93 15.26
C GLU A 373 -26.58 -19.42 15.05
N PHE A 374 -26.13 -19.36 13.77
CA PHE A 374 -24.79 -18.90 13.42
C PHE A 374 -24.57 -17.42 13.75
N GLU A 375 -25.60 -16.60 13.80
CA GLU A 375 -25.50 -15.16 14.13
C GLU A 375 -24.72 -14.93 15.45
N GLY A 376 -24.91 -15.81 16.44
CA GLY A 376 -24.19 -15.72 17.71
C GLY A 376 -22.67 -15.91 17.60
N LYS A 377 -22.19 -16.51 16.50
CA LYS A 377 -20.76 -16.76 16.23
C LYS A 377 -20.21 -15.85 15.12
N LEU A 378 -21.06 -15.07 14.48
CA LEU A 378 -20.71 -14.31 13.28
C LEU A 378 -19.54 -13.35 13.51
N GLU A 379 -19.55 -12.63 14.62
CA GLU A 379 -18.53 -11.61 14.90
C GLU A 379 -17.13 -12.22 14.99
N ILE A 380 -16.99 -13.32 15.74
CA ILE A 380 -15.69 -13.98 15.86
C ILE A 380 -15.28 -14.65 14.55
N THR A 381 -16.18 -15.34 13.87
CA THR A 381 -15.88 -15.97 12.58
C THR A 381 -15.41 -14.95 11.56
N ARG A 382 -16.07 -13.77 11.49
CA ARG A 382 -15.67 -12.67 10.62
C ARG A 382 -14.25 -12.18 10.95
N LYS A 383 -13.92 -11.98 12.24
CA LYS A 383 -12.57 -11.59 12.67
C LYS A 383 -11.50 -12.62 12.31
N LEU A 384 -11.86 -13.90 12.30
CA LEU A 384 -10.93 -14.98 11.95
C LEU A 384 -10.63 -15.04 10.44
N VAL A 385 -11.65 -14.88 9.60
CA VAL A 385 -11.49 -14.99 8.12
C VAL A 385 -11.09 -13.67 7.45
N THR A 386 -11.24 -12.52 8.12
CA THR A 386 -10.88 -11.23 7.55
C THR A 386 -9.43 -10.89 7.84
N LEU A 387 -8.67 -10.62 6.79
CA LEU A 387 -7.28 -10.18 6.93
C LEU A 387 -7.20 -8.70 7.31
N ARG A 388 -6.22 -8.36 8.14
CA ARG A 388 -5.93 -6.98 8.50
C ARG A 388 -5.30 -6.26 7.31
N THR A 389 -5.75 -5.04 7.05
CA THR A 389 -5.27 -4.22 5.93
C THR A 389 -4.74 -2.86 6.38
N ASP A 390 -4.66 -2.65 7.69
CA ASP A 390 -4.37 -1.37 8.35
C ASP A 390 -3.09 -1.41 9.20
N LEU A 391 -2.24 -2.43 9.00
CA LEU A 391 -1.01 -2.58 9.76
C LEU A 391 0.00 -1.49 9.39
N GLN A 392 0.82 -1.08 10.36
CA GLN A 392 1.96 -0.20 10.10
C GLN A 392 3.07 -1.01 9.44
N LEU A 393 3.21 -0.84 8.14
CA LEU A 393 4.13 -1.61 7.32
C LEU A 393 5.57 -1.05 7.38
N PRO A 394 6.60 -1.90 7.41
CA PRO A 394 7.98 -1.46 7.21
C PRO A 394 8.17 -0.91 5.79
N THR A 395 9.14 0.00 5.64
CA THR A 395 9.49 0.54 4.34
C THR A 395 10.07 -0.57 3.46
N THR A 396 9.53 -0.74 2.26
CA THR A 396 10.01 -1.75 1.30
C THR A 396 11.43 -1.45 0.82
N THR A 397 12.24 -2.48 0.62
CA THR A 397 13.51 -2.33 -0.07
C THR A 397 13.23 -2.19 -1.57
N LYS A 398 13.67 -1.07 -2.17
CA LYS A 398 13.73 -0.99 -3.62
C LYS A 398 14.72 -2.03 -4.12
N ILE A 399 14.30 -2.83 -5.07
CA ILE A 399 15.19 -3.74 -5.79
C ILE A 399 15.99 -2.87 -6.76
N LEU A 400 17.24 -2.53 -6.40
CA LEU A 400 18.15 -1.73 -7.23
C LEU A 400 18.66 -2.54 -8.43
#